data_7495e83f9086f4a864262ffc6741dfdc
#
_entry.id   7495e83f9086f4a864262ffc6741dfdc
#
_cell.length_a   1.000
_cell.length_b   1.000
_cell.length_c   1.000
_cell.angle_alpha   90.00
_cell.angle_beta   90.00
_cell.angle_gamma   90.00
#
_symmetry.space_group_name_H-M   'P 1'
#
loop_
_entity.id
_entity.type
_entity.pdbx_description
1 polymer ?
#
loop_
_entity_poly.entity_id
_entity_poly.type
_entity_poly.pdbx_seq_one_letter_code
_entity_poly.pdbx_strand_id
1 'polypeptide(L)'
;MSVISMKQLLEAGVHFGHQTRRWNPKMAEYIYTERNGIYIIDLQKSVGKVDEAYYAIKDIIANGGKILFVGTKKQAQDSVKSEAERCGMYYVNERWLGGMLTNFKTIQSRVARLKAIEKMAEDGTFEVLPKKEVIELKKEWEKLEKNLGGIKNMKDIPDAIFVVDPKKERICVQEAHTLGIPLIGIADTNCDPEELDYVIPGNDDAIRAVKLIVAKMADAVIEANQGVSMDAPEEAEADAEAAEAV
;
A
#
# COMPACT_ATOMS: atom_id res chain seq x y z
N MET A 1 19.32 14.58 5.88
CA MET A 1 19.96 13.24 5.82
C MET A 1 19.07 12.37 4.98
N SER A 2 19.63 11.49 4.13
CA SER A 2 18.82 10.56 3.34
C SER A 2 18.16 9.53 4.26
N VAL A 3 16.92 9.18 3.98
CA VAL A 3 16.10 8.20 4.74
C VAL A 3 16.68 6.79 4.62
N ILE A 4 17.38 6.52 3.52
CA ILE A 4 17.98 5.21 3.23
C ILE A 4 19.39 5.38 2.69
N SER A 5 20.30 4.49 3.06
CA SER A 5 21.66 4.50 2.53
C SER A 5 21.79 3.66 1.27
N MET A 6 22.67 4.06 0.35
CA MET A 6 22.99 3.27 -0.86
C MET A 6 23.45 1.85 -0.51
N LYS A 7 24.15 1.68 0.63
CA LYS A 7 24.60 0.36 1.10
C LYS A 7 23.44 -0.56 1.40
N GLN A 8 22.40 -0.06 2.10
CA GLN A 8 21.19 -0.83 2.38
C GLN A 8 20.45 -1.26 1.11
N LEU A 9 20.34 -0.35 0.12
CA LEU A 9 19.74 -0.68 -1.18
C LEU A 9 20.53 -1.75 -1.92
N LEU A 10 21.86 -1.66 -1.88
CA LEU A 10 22.75 -2.65 -2.54
C LEU A 10 22.62 -4.03 -1.89
N GLU A 11 22.66 -4.11 -0.57
CA GLU A 11 22.53 -5.35 0.21
C GLU A 11 21.16 -6.01 0.04
N ALA A 12 20.11 -5.22 -0.11
CA ALA A 12 18.76 -5.70 -0.39
C ALA A 12 18.55 -6.15 -1.84
N GLY A 13 19.49 -5.83 -2.75
CA GLY A 13 19.40 -6.18 -4.16
C GLY A 13 18.43 -5.32 -4.98
N VAL A 14 18.20 -4.07 -4.56
CA VAL A 14 17.31 -3.12 -5.25
C VAL A 14 17.84 -2.73 -6.64
N HIS A 15 19.14 -2.84 -6.87
CA HIS A 15 19.81 -2.47 -8.12
C HIS A 15 19.59 -3.45 -9.27
N PHE A 16 19.08 -4.64 -9.02
CA PHE A 16 18.80 -5.60 -10.09
C PHE A 16 17.46 -5.27 -10.77
N GLY A 17 17.51 -5.05 -12.07
CA GLY A 17 16.32 -4.91 -12.88
C GLY A 17 15.98 -6.20 -13.63
N HIS A 18 15.10 -6.10 -14.61
CA HIS A 18 14.70 -7.18 -15.48
C HIS A 18 15.68 -7.42 -16.63
N GLN A 19 15.47 -8.53 -17.35
CA GLN A 19 16.21 -8.84 -18.57
C GLN A 19 16.05 -7.73 -19.61
N THR A 20 17.12 -7.43 -20.34
CA THR A 20 17.20 -6.34 -21.34
C THR A 20 16.07 -6.37 -22.37
N ARG A 21 15.63 -7.56 -22.80
CA ARG A 21 14.53 -7.73 -23.78
C ARG A 21 13.14 -7.31 -23.27
N ARG A 22 12.98 -7.09 -21.95
CA ARG A 22 11.69 -6.78 -21.31
C ARG A 22 11.58 -5.33 -20.85
N TRP A 23 12.60 -4.54 -21.06
CA TRP A 23 12.67 -3.20 -20.52
C TRP A 23 11.69 -2.23 -21.19
N ASN A 24 11.40 -1.13 -20.51
CA ASN A 24 10.69 0.01 -21.06
C ASN A 24 11.73 1.11 -21.40
N PRO A 25 11.76 1.65 -22.63
CA PRO A 25 12.68 2.73 -23.00
C PRO A 25 12.58 3.97 -22.12
N LYS A 26 11.43 4.30 -21.57
CA LYS A 26 11.24 5.42 -20.64
C LYS A 26 12.01 5.26 -19.33
N MET A 27 12.38 4.02 -18.96
CA MET A 27 13.22 3.76 -17.78
C MET A 27 14.72 4.00 -18.04
N ALA A 28 15.10 4.40 -19.26
CA ALA A 28 16.52 4.61 -19.62
C ALA A 28 17.25 5.56 -18.67
N GLU A 29 16.57 6.58 -18.18
CA GLU A 29 17.14 7.55 -17.24
C GLU A 29 17.53 6.95 -15.89
N TYR A 30 16.86 5.85 -15.45
CA TYR A 30 17.10 5.18 -14.16
C TYR A 30 18.05 4.00 -14.28
N ILE A 31 18.52 3.67 -15.49
CA ILE A 31 19.43 2.55 -15.75
C ILE A 31 20.86 3.05 -15.71
N TYR A 32 21.70 2.41 -14.88
CA TYR A 32 23.13 2.70 -14.80
C TYR A 32 23.92 1.98 -15.87
N THR A 33 23.70 0.67 -16.06
CA THR A 33 24.42 -0.17 -17.03
C THR A 33 23.66 -1.48 -17.27
N GLU A 34 24.20 -2.27 -18.21
CA GLU A 34 23.79 -3.65 -18.44
C GLU A 34 24.90 -4.61 -18.01
N ARG A 35 24.52 -5.71 -17.38
CA ARG A 35 25.44 -6.78 -17.00
C ARG A 35 24.75 -8.14 -17.13
N ASN A 36 25.36 -9.05 -17.92
CA ASN A 36 24.86 -10.41 -18.14
C ASN A 36 23.40 -10.47 -18.66
N GLY A 37 23.00 -9.53 -19.52
CA GLY A 37 21.65 -9.46 -20.08
C GLY A 37 20.58 -8.97 -19.10
N ILE A 38 20.98 -8.36 -17.98
CA ILE A 38 20.11 -7.74 -16.97
C ILE A 38 20.52 -6.28 -16.82
N TYR A 39 19.53 -5.39 -16.74
CA TYR A 39 19.78 -3.99 -16.44
C TYR A 39 20.05 -3.78 -14.94
N ILE A 40 20.98 -2.90 -14.68
CA ILE A 40 21.32 -2.46 -13.33
C ILE A 40 20.76 -1.05 -13.13
N ILE A 41 19.94 -0.88 -12.09
CA ILE A 41 19.31 0.39 -11.73
C ILE A 41 20.33 1.30 -11.02
N ASP A 42 20.28 2.57 -11.31
CA ASP A 42 21.11 3.61 -10.67
C ASP A 42 20.64 3.88 -9.24
N LEU A 43 21.37 3.33 -8.26
CA LEU A 43 21.02 3.50 -6.84
C LEU A 43 21.15 4.94 -6.36
N GLN A 44 21.96 5.81 -6.98
CA GLN A 44 22.04 7.22 -6.60
C GLN A 44 20.70 7.92 -6.84
N LYS A 45 20.10 7.63 -8.00
CA LYS A 45 18.74 8.12 -8.32
C LYS A 45 17.69 7.49 -7.42
N SER A 46 17.80 6.18 -7.16
CA SER A 46 16.86 5.49 -6.26
C SER A 46 16.83 6.10 -4.87
N VAL A 47 18.00 6.45 -4.28
CA VAL A 47 18.07 7.11 -2.98
C VAL A 47 17.28 8.42 -2.99
N GLY A 48 17.53 9.30 -3.97
CA GLY A 48 16.82 10.59 -4.08
C GLY A 48 15.31 10.41 -4.27
N LYS A 49 14.90 9.43 -5.09
CA LYS A 49 13.48 9.14 -5.34
C LYS A 49 12.77 8.49 -4.16
N VAL A 50 13.47 7.71 -3.35
CA VAL A 50 12.94 7.22 -2.07
C VAL A 50 12.72 8.37 -1.09
N ASP A 51 13.66 9.33 -1.01
CA ASP A 51 13.51 10.50 -0.16
C ASP A 51 12.31 11.37 -0.62
N GLU A 52 12.15 11.63 -1.92
CA GLU A 52 11.00 12.36 -2.48
C GLU A 52 9.66 11.68 -2.09
N ALA A 53 9.56 10.37 -2.32
CA ALA A 53 8.37 9.59 -1.99
C ALA A 53 8.07 9.58 -0.48
N TYR A 54 9.11 9.47 0.35
CA TYR A 54 8.99 9.50 1.80
C TYR A 54 8.38 10.82 2.30
N TYR A 55 8.89 11.95 1.83
CA TYR A 55 8.36 13.26 2.23
C TYR A 55 6.95 13.50 1.66
N ALA A 56 6.66 13.05 0.44
CA ALA A 56 5.31 13.14 -0.11
C ALA A 56 4.29 12.37 0.76
N ILE A 57 4.65 11.16 1.22
CA ILE A 57 3.82 10.38 2.15
C ILE A 57 3.62 11.14 3.47
N LYS A 58 4.69 11.70 4.05
CA LYS A 58 4.60 12.49 5.29
C LYS A 58 3.65 13.67 5.13
N ASP A 59 3.74 14.40 4.05
CA ASP A 59 2.88 15.56 3.80
C ASP A 59 1.41 15.16 3.66
N ILE A 60 1.12 14.06 2.95
CA ILE A 60 -0.25 13.55 2.80
C ILE A 60 -0.82 13.15 4.17
N ILE A 61 -0.05 12.42 4.98
CA ILE A 61 -0.50 11.97 6.30
C ILE A 61 -0.63 13.13 7.29
N ALA A 62 0.30 14.11 7.27
CA ALA A 62 0.23 15.30 8.11
C ALA A 62 -1.06 16.13 7.85
N ASN A 63 -1.59 16.07 6.61
CA ASN A 63 -2.86 16.66 6.25
C ASN A 63 -4.08 15.75 6.58
N GLY A 64 -3.90 14.69 7.33
CA GLY A 64 -4.97 13.75 7.72
C GLY A 64 -5.34 12.71 6.65
N GLY A 65 -4.57 12.65 5.54
CA GLY A 65 -4.81 11.72 4.44
C GLY A 65 -4.57 10.26 4.82
N LYS A 66 -5.10 9.35 4.00
CA LYS A 66 -4.96 7.90 4.14
C LYS A 66 -4.29 7.30 2.92
N ILE A 67 -3.43 6.31 3.14
CA ILE A 67 -2.70 5.62 2.08
C ILE A 67 -3.19 4.20 1.95
N LEU A 68 -3.33 3.75 0.69
CA LEU A 68 -3.61 2.36 0.35
C LEU A 68 -2.34 1.71 -0.20
N PHE A 69 -1.84 0.69 0.48
CA PHE A 69 -0.70 -0.10 0.02
C PHE A 69 -1.18 -1.23 -0.89
N VAL A 70 -0.65 -1.32 -2.11
CA VAL A 70 -1.06 -2.29 -3.12
C VAL A 70 0.13 -3.11 -3.60
N GLY A 71 0.02 -4.43 -3.53
CA GLY A 71 1.05 -5.32 -4.04
C GLY A 71 0.59 -6.76 -4.05
N THR A 72 0.11 -7.23 -5.21
CA THR A 72 -0.42 -8.60 -5.37
C THR A 72 0.65 -9.60 -5.83
N LYS A 73 1.89 -9.14 -6.03
CA LYS A 73 3.03 -9.99 -6.37
C LYS A 73 3.40 -10.87 -5.17
N LYS A 74 3.65 -12.16 -5.37
CA LYS A 74 3.99 -13.09 -4.27
C LYS A 74 5.13 -12.58 -3.39
N GLN A 75 6.10 -11.89 -3.99
CA GLN A 75 7.25 -11.31 -3.29
C GLN A 75 6.87 -10.08 -2.43
N ALA A 76 5.74 -9.43 -2.73
CA ALA A 76 5.28 -8.22 -2.05
C ALA A 76 4.17 -8.48 -1.02
N GLN A 77 3.37 -9.53 -1.20
CA GLN A 77 2.14 -9.79 -0.43
C GLN A 77 2.31 -9.67 1.09
N ASP A 78 3.31 -10.39 1.64
CA ASP A 78 3.53 -10.41 3.09
C ASP A 78 4.11 -9.09 3.60
N SER A 79 5.01 -8.48 2.83
CA SER A 79 5.62 -7.20 3.19
C SER A 79 4.60 -6.07 3.18
N VAL A 80 3.75 -6.01 2.15
CA VAL A 80 2.69 -5.01 2.04
C VAL A 80 1.69 -5.14 3.19
N LYS A 81 1.25 -6.37 3.49
CA LYS A 81 0.33 -6.61 4.61
C LYS A 81 0.93 -6.21 5.95
N SER A 82 2.11 -6.74 6.28
CA SER A 82 2.74 -6.54 7.60
C SER A 82 3.07 -5.06 7.87
N GLU A 83 3.55 -4.34 6.84
CA GLU A 83 3.93 -2.93 7.01
C GLU A 83 2.72 -2.01 7.01
N ALA A 84 1.68 -2.29 6.23
CA ALA A 84 0.43 -1.53 6.29
C ALA A 84 -0.28 -1.70 7.64
N GLU A 85 -0.34 -2.94 8.18
CA GLU A 85 -0.86 -3.21 9.52
C GLU A 85 -0.02 -2.49 10.60
N ARG A 86 1.31 -2.46 10.46
CA ARG A 86 2.23 -1.77 11.40
C ARG A 86 1.97 -0.27 11.48
N CYS A 87 1.67 0.38 10.35
CA CYS A 87 1.41 1.82 10.31
C CYS A 87 -0.09 2.19 10.38
N GLY A 88 -0.98 1.21 10.52
CA GLY A 88 -2.43 1.43 10.63
C GLY A 88 -3.10 1.89 9.34
N MET A 89 -2.50 1.61 8.19
CA MET A 89 -3.03 1.95 6.87
C MET A 89 -3.70 0.76 6.18
N TYR A 90 -4.36 1.03 5.06
CA TYR A 90 -5.09 0.02 4.29
C TYR A 90 -4.17 -0.72 3.33
N TYR A 91 -4.54 -1.96 2.95
CA TYR A 91 -3.76 -2.72 1.97
C TYR A 91 -4.61 -3.62 1.08
N VAL A 92 -4.06 -3.92 -0.09
CA VAL A 92 -4.55 -4.96 -1.02
C VAL A 92 -3.35 -5.80 -1.44
N ASN A 93 -3.27 -7.04 -0.94
CA ASN A 93 -2.11 -7.91 -1.15
C ASN A 93 -2.41 -9.18 -1.96
N GLU A 94 -3.68 -9.55 -2.17
CA GLU A 94 -4.02 -10.79 -2.88
C GLU A 94 -4.40 -10.56 -4.34
N ARG A 95 -5.46 -9.79 -4.56
CA ARG A 95 -5.94 -9.47 -5.89
C ARG A 95 -6.65 -8.13 -5.92
N TRP A 96 -6.27 -7.27 -6.84
CA TRP A 96 -7.05 -6.09 -7.16
C TRP A 96 -8.36 -6.48 -7.85
N LEU A 97 -9.49 -6.10 -7.29
CA LEU A 97 -10.79 -6.31 -7.92
C LEU A 97 -11.11 -5.07 -8.76
N GLY A 98 -11.38 -5.26 -10.06
CA GLY A 98 -11.76 -4.15 -10.94
C GLY A 98 -12.98 -3.39 -10.38
N GLY A 99 -12.87 -2.06 -10.34
CA GLY A 99 -13.86 -1.19 -9.72
C GLY A 99 -13.67 -0.99 -8.22
N MET A 100 -12.52 -1.35 -7.67
CA MET A 100 -12.28 -1.23 -6.22
C MET A 100 -12.35 0.21 -5.74
N LEU A 101 -11.96 1.16 -6.55
CA LEU A 101 -12.07 2.59 -6.29
C LEU A 101 -13.18 3.24 -7.11
N THR A 102 -13.24 2.99 -8.41
CA THR A 102 -14.23 3.59 -9.33
C THR A 102 -15.66 3.12 -9.06
N ASN A 103 -15.85 1.94 -8.46
CA ASN A 103 -17.14 1.43 -8.01
C ASN A 103 -17.14 1.15 -6.49
N PHE A 104 -16.60 2.09 -5.72
CA PHE A 104 -16.37 1.95 -4.29
C PHE A 104 -17.64 1.59 -3.49
N LYS A 105 -18.80 2.16 -3.89
CA LYS A 105 -20.09 1.84 -3.25
C LYS A 105 -20.42 0.35 -3.29
N THR A 106 -20.14 -0.32 -4.41
CA THR A 106 -20.35 -1.77 -4.53
C THR A 106 -19.35 -2.55 -3.68
N ILE A 107 -18.10 -2.12 -3.62
CA ILE A 107 -17.08 -2.72 -2.75
C ILE A 107 -17.50 -2.58 -1.27
N GLN A 108 -17.96 -1.41 -0.84
CA GLN A 108 -18.48 -1.18 0.51
C GLN A 108 -19.65 -2.13 0.85
N SER A 109 -20.54 -2.43 -0.09
CA SER A 109 -21.62 -3.40 0.13
C SER A 109 -21.07 -4.81 0.38
N ARG A 110 -19.95 -5.20 -0.28
CA ARG A 110 -19.27 -6.48 -0.05
C ARG A 110 -18.53 -6.52 1.28
N VAL A 111 -17.91 -5.40 1.67
CA VAL A 111 -17.33 -5.24 3.00
C VAL A 111 -18.40 -5.33 4.10
N ALA A 112 -19.56 -4.72 3.89
CA ALA A 112 -20.70 -4.85 4.81
C ALA A 112 -21.18 -6.32 4.93
N ARG A 113 -21.20 -7.06 3.80
CA ARG A 113 -21.51 -8.49 3.79
C ARG A 113 -20.49 -9.30 4.58
N LEU A 114 -19.19 -9.01 4.43
CA LEU A 114 -18.11 -9.62 5.21
C LEU A 114 -18.35 -9.43 6.70
N LYS A 115 -18.57 -8.18 7.15
CA LYS A 115 -18.86 -7.85 8.55
C LYS A 115 -20.13 -8.53 9.07
N ALA A 116 -21.16 -8.67 8.22
CA ALA A 116 -22.39 -9.37 8.58
C ALA A 116 -22.16 -10.86 8.85
N ILE A 117 -21.32 -11.53 8.01
CA ILE A 117 -20.99 -12.95 8.21
C ILE A 117 -20.17 -13.13 9.50
N GLU A 118 -19.23 -12.24 9.79
CA GLU A 118 -18.45 -12.27 11.04
C GLU A 118 -19.36 -12.14 12.26
N LYS A 119 -20.28 -11.18 12.23
CA LYS A 119 -21.25 -11.01 13.29
C LYS A 119 -22.11 -12.25 13.50
N MET A 120 -22.54 -12.91 12.41
CA MET A 120 -23.29 -14.19 12.50
C MET A 120 -22.46 -15.31 13.17
N ALA A 121 -21.14 -15.30 12.98
CA ALA A 121 -20.25 -16.25 13.64
C ALA A 121 -20.10 -15.96 15.14
N GLU A 122 -20.05 -14.68 15.53
CA GLU A 122 -19.92 -14.24 16.92
C GLU A 122 -21.24 -14.42 17.70
N ASP A 123 -22.39 -14.14 17.08
CA ASP A 123 -23.73 -14.20 17.70
C ASP A 123 -24.26 -15.65 17.85
N GLY A 124 -23.48 -16.67 17.48
CA GLY A 124 -23.89 -18.07 17.55
C GLY A 124 -24.92 -18.50 16.48
N THR A 125 -25.22 -17.65 15.50
CA THR A 125 -26.17 -17.95 14.41
C THR A 125 -25.77 -19.21 13.62
N PHE A 126 -24.47 -19.51 13.53
CA PHE A 126 -23.98 -20.72 12.85
C PHE A 126 -24.39 -22.02 13.54
N GLU A 127 -24.78 -22.00 14.81
CA GLU A 127 -25.24 -23.19 15.53
C GLU A 127 -26.69 -23.56 15.18
N VAL A 128 -27.48 -22.56 14.77
CA VAL A 128 -28.91 -22.72 14.43
C VAL A 128 -29.10 -23.07 12.94
N LEU A 129 -28.15 -22.70 12.08
CA LEU A 129 -28.23 -22.89 10.64
C LEU A 129 -27.90 -24.35 10.23
N PRO A 130 -28.48 -24.84 9.11
CA PRO A 130 -28.11 -26.13 8.52
C PRO A 130 -26.61 -26.18 8.18
N LYS A 131 -25.95 -27.32 8.45
CA LYS A 131 -24.50 -27.49 8.21
C LYS A 131 -24.04 -27.09 6.80
N LYS A 132 -24.87 -27.33 5.79
CA LYS A 132 -24.57 -26.98 4.39
C LYS A 132 -24.44 -25.46 4.21
N GLU A 133 -25.36 -24.70 4.77
CA GLU A 133 -25.34 -23.22 4.69
C GLU A 133 -24.15 -22.64 5.46
N VAL A 134 -23.82 -23.18 6.62
CA VAL A 134 -22.63 -22.75 7.39
C VAL A 134 -21.36 -22.96 6.57
N ILE A 135 -21.24 -24.07 5.84
CA ILE A 135 -20.07 -24.33 4.99
C ILE A 135 -19.99 -23.33 3.83
N GLU A 136 -21.13 -22.98 3.22
CA GLU A 136 -21.18 -21.98 2.14
C GLU A 136 -20.82 -20.57 2.66
N LEU A 137 -21.36 -20.18 3.82
CA LEU A 137 -21.03 -18.91 4.47
C LEU A 137 -19.54 -18.81 4.87
N LYS A 138 -18.95 -19.88 5.39
CA LYS A 138 -17.52 -19.92 5.72
C LYS A 138 -16.64 -19.75 4.47
N LYS A 139 -17.01 -20.40 3.36
CA LYS A 139 -16.29 -20.24 2.07
C LYS A 139 -16.43 -18.82 1.52
N GLU A 140 -17.65 -18.24 1.63
CA GLU A 140 -17.86 -16.84 1.25
C GLU A 140 -17.00 -15.90 2.10
N TRP A 141 -17.00 -16.09 3.41
CA TRP A 141 -16.21 -15.33 4.38
C TRP A 141 -14.71 -15.38 4.06
N GLU A 142 -14.14 -16.58 3.90
CA GLU A 142 -12.72 -16.77 3.56
C GLU A 142 -12.35 -16.02 2.28
N LYS A 143 -13.20 -16.10 1.25
CA LYS A 143 -12.97 -15.41 -0.03
C LYS A 143 -13.04 -13.89 0.09
N LEU A 144 -13.99 -13.38 0.87
CA LEU A 144 -14.15 -11.94 1.11
C LEU A 144 -13.02 -11.41 1.98
N GLU A 145 -12.69 -12.08 3.08
CA GLU A 145 -11.60 -11.70 3.98
C GLU A 145 -10.25 -11.67 3.23
N LYS A 146 -9.99 -12.69 2.43
CA LYS A 146 -8.76 -12.77 1.63
C LYS A 146 -8.57 -11.57 0.70
N ASN A 147 -9.65 -11.08 0.04
CA ASN A 147 -9.55 -10.03 -0.97
C ASN A 147 -9.85 -8.63 -0.43
N LEU A 148 -10.65 -8.51 0.63
CA LEU A 148 -11.16 -7.22 1.13
C LEU A 148 -10.76 -6.95 2.59
N GLY A 149 -10.13 -7.90 3.27
CA GLY A 149 -9.75 -7.77 4.68
C GLY A 149 -8.92 -6.51 4.95
N GLY A 150 -7.95 -6.21 4.09
CA GLY A 150 -7.08 -5.03 4.25
C GLY A 150 -7.77 -3.69 4.04
N ILE A 151 -8.96 -3.66 3.43
CA ILE A 151 -9.76 -2.44 3.23
C ILE A 151 -11.07 -2.43 4.04
N LYS A 152 -11.23 -3.38 4.95
CA LYS A 152 -12.45 -3.58 5.75
C LYS A 152 -12.86 -2.33 6.55
N ASN A 153 -11.91 -1.55 7.01
CA ASN A 153 -12.14 -0.33 7.78
C ASN A 153 -12.02 0.96 6.96
N MET A 154 -11.81 0.86 5.66
CA MET A 154 -11.71 2.00 4.76
C MET A 154 -13.11 2.56 4.48
N LYS A 155 -13.40 3.76 5.01
CA LYS A 155 -14.71 4.42 4.85
C LYS A 155 -14.79 5.21 3.57
N ASP A 156 -13.71 5.84 3.18
CA ASP A 156 -13.59 6.74 2.04
C ASP A 156 -12.49 6.29 1.11
N ILE A 157 -12.45 6.85 -0.11
CA ILE A 157 -11.38 6.61 -1.10
C ILE A 157 -10.06 7.13 -0.51
N PRO A 158 -8.93 6.42 -0.69
CA PRO A 158 -7.64 6.84 -0.16
C PRO A 158 -7.13 8.09 -0.85
N ASP A 159 -6.36 8.91 -0.12
CA ASP A 159 -5.75 10.15 -0.63
C ASP A 159 -4.49 9.90 -1.45
N ALA A 160 -3.85 8.75 -1.29
CA ALA A 160 -2.75 8.29 -2.13
C ALA A 160 -2.67 6.76 -2.15
N ILE A 161 -2.02 6.24 -3.18
CA ILE A 161 -1.79 4.80 -3.33
C ILE A 161 -0.30 4.55 -3.46
N PHE A 162 0.21 3.60 -2.65
CA PHE A 162 1.54 3.06 -2.82
C PHE A 162 1.45 1.72 -3.54
N VAL A 163 2.07 1.59 -4.72
CA VAL A 163 1.97 0.40 -5.57
C VAL A 163 3.32 -0.28 -5.77
N VAL A 164 3.32 -1.61 -5.69
CA VAL A 164 4.48 -2.45 -6.06
C VAL A 164 4.20 -3.11 -7.40
N ASP A 165 5.05 -2.86 -8.39
CA ASP A 165 4.90 -3.33 -9.78
C ASP A 165 3.64 -2.73 -10.47
N PRO A 166 3.68 -1.45 -10.91
CA PRO A 166 2.55 -0.78 -11.57
C PRO A 166 2.10 -1.52 -12.84
N LYS A 167 3.00 -2.21 -13.53
CA LYS A 167 2.68 -2.99 -14.72
C LYS A 167 1.73 -4.16 -14.40
N LYS A 168 1.92 -4.82 -13.27
CA LYS A 168 1.05 -5.89 -12.81
C LYS A 168 -0.27 -5.34 -12.26
N GLU A 169 -0.20 -4.24 -11.55
CA GLU A 169 -1.36 -3.58 -10.93
C GLU A 169 -2.02 -2.54 -11.85
N ARG A 170 -1.96 -2.76 -13.17
CA ARG A 170 -2.42 -1.81 -14.19
C ARG A 170 -3.85 -1.32 -13.97
N ILE A 171 -4.76 -2.18 -13.49
CA ILE A 171 -6.15 -1.79 -13.24
C ILE A 171 -6.20 -0.80 -12.08
N CYS A 172 -5.43 -1.02 -11.02
CA CYS A 172 -5.29 -0.08 -9.90
C CYS A 172 -4.80 1.29 -10.38
N VAL A 173 -3.73 1.30 -11.18
CA VAL A 173 -3.14 2.53 -11.75
C VAL A 173 -4.16 3.29 -12.60
N GLN A 174 -4.90 2.60 -13.48
CA GLN A 174 -5.94 3.23 -14.31
C GLN A 174 -7.10 3.80 -13.49
N GLU A 175 -7.52 3.12 -12.43
CA GLU A 175 -8.57 3.62 -11.55
C GLU A 175 -8.10 4.84 -10.75
N ALA A 176 -6.86 4.83 -10.26
CA ALA A 176 -6.25 5.95 -9.56
C ALA A 176 -6.17 7.19 -10.46
N HIS A 177 -5.68 7.05 -11.69
CA HIS A 177 -5.65 8.15 -12.67
C HIS A 177 -7.05 8.70 -12.98
N THR A 178 -8.04 7.83 -13.12
CA THR A 178 -9.44 8.24 -13.38
C THR A 178 -10.00 9.10 -12.25
N LEU A 179 -9.58 8.83 -11.02
CA LEU A 179 -10.03 9.55 -9.82
C LEU A 179 -9.08 10.68 -9.41
N GLY A 180 -7.94 10.86 -10.08
CA GLY A 180 -6.94 11.87 -9.73
C GLY A 180 -6.23 11.59 -8.40
N ILE A 181 -6.09 10.32 -8.02
CA ILE A 181 -5.39 9.92 -6.79
C ILE A 181 -3.90 9.78 -7.06
N PRO A 182 -3.02 10.46 -6.30
CA PRO A 182 -1.57 10.38 -6.44
C PRO A 182 -1.06 8.94 -6.30
N LEU A 183 -0.17 8.55 -7.21
CA LEU A 183 0.46 7.24 -7.25
C LEU A 183 1.93 7.33 -6.87
N ILE A 184 2.30 6.59 -5.85
CA ILE A 184 3.68 6.39 -5.40
C ILE A 184 4.01 4.93 -5.63
N GLY A 185 5.16 4.59 -6.20
CA GLY A 185 5.40 3.17 -6.41
C GLY A 185 6.80 2.75 -6.77
N ILE A 186 7.05 1.46 -6.58
CA ILE A 186 8.29 0.80 -6.99
C ILE A 186 8.16 0.43 -8.47
N ALA A 187 9.01 1.02 -9.31
CA ALA A 187 9.07 0.76 -10.74
C ALA A 187 10.38 0.05 -11.09
N ASP A 188 10.28 -1.16 -11.59
CA ASP A 188 11.42 -1.88 -12.19
C ASP A 188 11.61 -1.45 -13.66
N THR A 189 12.66 -1.89 -14.27
CA THR A 189 13.07 -1.53 -15.64
C THR A 189 12.06 -1.89 -16.74
N ASN A 190 11.04 -2.68 -16.44
CA ASN A 190 9.95 -3.09 -17.34
C ASN A 190 8.66 -2.26 -17.21
N CYS A 191 8.63 -1.30 -16.29
CA CYS A 191 7.48 -0.44 -16.00
C CYS A 191 7.53 0.87 -16.80
N ASP A 192 6.41 1.59 -16.85
CA ASP A 192 6.35 2.97 -17.36
C ASP A 192 6.42 3.93 -16.17
N PRO A 193 7.51 4.72 -16.01
CA PRO A 193 7.63 5.64 -14.89
C PRO A 193 6.64 6.81 -14.95
N GLU A 194 6.13 7.18 -16.13
CA GLU A 194 5.15 8.27 -16.28
C GLU A 194 3.76 7.93 -15.72
N GLU A 195 3.50 6.64 -15.44
CA GLU A 195 2.26 6.21 -14.78
C GLU A 195 2.25 6.52 -13.27
N LEU A 196 3.38 6.96 -12.70
CA LEU A 196 3.53 7.25 -11.27
C LEU A 196 3.89 8.72 -11.05
N ASP A 197 3.28 9.36 -10.06
CA ASP A 197 3.63 10.71 -9.64
C ASP A 197 4.97 10.72 -8.88
N TYR A 198 5.21 9.70 -8.06
CA TYR A 198 6.45 9.49 -7.31
C TYR A 198 7.03 8.12 -7.62
N VAL A 199 8.00 8.11 -8.53
CA VAL A 199 8.66 6.88 -8.99
C VAL A 199 9.80 6.52 -8.06
N ILE A 200 9.83 5.27 -7.60
CA ILE A 200 10.96 4.70 -6.86
C ILE A 200 11.59 3.63 -7.76
N PRO A 201 12.70 3.93 -8.46
CA PRO A 201 13.36 2.93 -9.29
C PRO A 201 13.96 1.83 -8.43
N GLY A 202 13.53 0.58 -8.65
CA GLY A 202 13.98 -0.52 -7.82
C GLY A 202 13.43 -1.86 -8.25
N ASN A 203 14.06 -2.91 -7.74
CA ASN A 203 13.69 -4.31 -7.98
C ASN A 203 12.37 -4.65 -7.24
N ASP A 204 11.38 -5.07 -8.00
CA ASP A 204 10.08 -5.51 -7.49
C ASP A 204 9.93 -7.04 -7.35
N ASP A 205 10.97 -7.80 -7.76
CA ASP A 205 11.03 -9.27 -7.67
C ASP A 205 11.76 -9.77 -6.43
N ALA A 206 12.62 -8.96 -5.81
CA ALA A 206 13.37 -9.34 -4.64
C ALA A 206 12.60 -9.02 -3.35
N ILE A 207 12.20 -10.03 -2.57
CA ILE A 207 11.47 -9.88 -1.31
C ILE A 207 12.16 -8.88 -0.37
N ARG A 208 13.50 -8.92 -0.26
CA ARG A 208 14.27 -8.02 0.60
C ARG A 208 14.22 -6.57 0.12
N ALA A 209 14.24 -6.34 -1.21
CA ALA A 209 14.16 -5.02 -1.81
C ALA A 209 12.79 -4.39 -1.57
N VAL A 210 11.73 -5.13 -1.88
CA VAL A 210 10.35 -4.70 -1.65
C VAL A 210 10.13 -4.40 -0.17
N LYS A 211 10.50 -5.33 0.73
CA LYS A 211 10.34 -5.14 2.18
C LYS A 211 11.06 -3.89 2.68
N LEU A 212 12.28 -3.64 2.23
CA LEU A 212 13.06 -2.48 2.64
C LEU A 212 12.37 -1.17 2.27
N ILE A 213 11.88 -1.05 1.03
CA ILE A 213 11.24 0.17 0.55
C ILE A 213 9.86 0.34 1.20
N VAL A 214 9.03 -0.71 1.24
CA VAL A 214 7.70 -0.66 1.88
C VAL A 214 7.81 -0.29 3.36
N ALA A 215 8.80 -0.85 4.09
CA ALA A 215 9.04 -0.51 5.48
C ALA A 215 9.40 0.98 5.65
N LYS A 216 10.20 1.56 4.74
CA LYS A 216 10.50 3.00 4.78
C LYS A 216 9.29 3.87 4.52
N MET A 217 8.40 3.48 3.61
CA MET A 217 7.15 4.20 3.38
C MET A 217 6.20 4.11 4.59
N ALA A 218 6.17 2.95 5.26
CA ALA A 218 5.43 2.79 6.52
C ALA A 218 6.04 3.61 7.68
N ASP A 219 7.39 3.73 7.73
CA ASP A 219 8.07 4.60 8.70
C ASP A 219 7.66 6.07 8.49
N ALA A 220 7.51 6.54 7.23
CA ALA A 220 7.04 7.89 6.93
C ALA A 220 5.63 8.17 7.50
N VAL A 221 4.73 7.18 7.39
CA VAL A 221 3.37 7.26 7.96
C VAL A 221 3.43 7.36 9.49
N ILE A 222 4.25 6.51 10.14
CA ILE A 222 4.37 6.48 11.60
C ILE A 222 4.95 7.80 12.13
N GLU A 223 6.02 8.32 11.50
CA GLU A 223 6.62 9.59 11.90
C GLU A 223 5.64 10.76 11.74
N ALA A 224 4.88 10.81 10.64
CA ALA A 224 3.89 11.85 10.44
C ALA A 224 2.77 11.80 11.51
N ASN A 225 2.27 10.61 11.84
CA ASN A 225 1.26 10.44 12.88
C ASN A 225 1.78 10.83 14.28
N GLN A 226 3.06 10.56 14.59
CA GLN A 226 3.67 10.99 15.85
C GLN A 226 3.84 12.51 15.93
N GLY A 227 4.18 13.17 14.82
CA GLY A 227 4.25 14.63 14.73
C GLY A 227 2.88 15.27 14.96
N VAL A 228 1.83 14.74 14.37
CA VAL A 228 0.45 15.25 14.55
C VAL A 228 -0.02 15.10 16.00
N SER A 229 0.37 14.03 16.70
CA SER A 229 0.01 13.86 18.11
C SER A 229 0.78 14.78 19.07
N MET A 230 1.94 15.33 18.66
CA MET A 230 2.68 16.33 19.45
C MET A 230 2.19 17.76 19.23
N ASP A 231 1.57 18.04 18.08
CA ASP A 231 1.05 19.36 17.72
C ASP A 231 -0.46 19.52 18.05
N ALA A 232 -1.11 18.48 18.57
CA ALA A 232 -2.49 18.59 19.06
C ALA A 232 -2.48 19.42 20.37
N PRO A 233 -3.14 20.60 20.43
CA PRO A 233 -3.17 21.39 21.64
C PRO A 233 -3.90 20.63 22.75
N GLU A 234 -3.36 20.71 23.97
CA GLU A 234 -3.93 20.19 25.23
C GLU A 234 -5.29 20.84 25.63
N GLU A 235 -6.00 21.45 24.67
CA GLU A 235 -7.24 22.18 24.94
C GLU A 235 -8.51 21.30 25.08
N ALA A 236 -8.41 19.99 24.85
CA ALA A 236 -9.59 19.13 24.91
C ALA A 236 -9.87 18.50 26.29
N GLU A 237 -8.95 18.58 27.26
CA GLU A 237 -9.18 18.04 28.60
C GLU A 237 -9.66 19.07 29.62
N ALA A 238 -9.53 20.36 29.33
CA ALA A 238 -9.99 21.42 30.27
C ALA A 238 -11.49 21.66 30.27
N ASP A 239 -12.20 21.33 29.21
CA ASP A 239 -13.66 21.53 29.14
C ASP A 239 -14.50 20.37 29.71
N ALA A 240 -13.89 19.22 29.96
CA ALA A 240 -14.56 18.08 30.57
C ALA A 240 -14.61 18.17 32.11
N GLU A 241 -13.62 18.79 32.77
CA GLU A 241 -13.63 19.00 34.23
C GLU A 241 -14.54 20.17 34.71
N ALA A 242 -14.83 21.12 33.81
CA ALA A 242 -15.73 22.22 34.13
C ALA A 242 -17.23 21.86 34.05
N ALA A 243 -17.58 20.76 33.45
CA ALA A 243 -18.96 20.28 33.30
C ALA A 243 -19.43 19.34 34.45
N GLU A 244 -18.50 18.84 35.28
CA GLU A 244 -18.82 17.98 36.44
C GLU A 244 -18.87 18.71 37.77
N ALA A 245 -18.68 20.04 37.79
CA ALA A 245 -18.65 20.87 39.02
C ALA A 245 -19.80 21.90 39.12
N VAL A 246 -20.96 21.65 38.46
CA VAL A 246 -22.17 22.47 38.65
C VAL A 246 -23.39 21.62 38.99
#